data_7cb2578dc339f002f222af83727eaf7c
#
_entry.id   7cb2578dc339f002f222af83727eaf7c
#
_cell.length_a   1.000
_cell.length_b   1.000
_cell.length_c   1.000
_cell.angle_alpha   90.00
_cell.angle_beta   90.00
_cell.angle_gamma   90.00
#
_symmetry.space_group_name_H-M   'P 1'
#
loop_
_entity.id
_entity.type
_entity.pdbx_description
1 polymer ?
#
loop_
_entity_poly.entity_id
_entity_poly.type
_entity_poly.pdbx_seq_one_letter_code
_entity_poly.pdbx_strand_id
1 'polypeptide(L)'
;MKLMDKAKQAALVAAVKTGLGYLEKDPEVNIPKLMELVDKFVPDGWYESQRNAIRNAIQNKDSNWYKLILRIYELDPGVREAFFTNFIINASLKGSALQEETAEENNCNVPWAILLDPTSACNLHCTGCWAAEYGHKLNLDFDT
;
A
#
# COMPACT_ATOMS: atom_id res chain seq x y z
N MET A 1 4.28 13.38 -13.66
CA MET A 1 2.79 13.52 -13.68
C MET A 1 2.45 14.85 -13.00
N LYS A 2 1.84 15.80 -13.70
CA LYS A 2 1.53 17.12 -13.08
C LYS A 2 0.69 16.91 -11.83
N LEU A 3 1.02 17.64 -10.76
CA LEU A 3 0.23 17.65 -9.52
C LEU A 3 -1.26 17.68 -9.86
N MET A 4 -1.96 16.66 -9.40
CA MET A 4 -3.42 16.71 -9.46
C MET A 4 -3.89 17.86 -8.60
N ASP A 5 -4.74 18.73 -9.16
CA ASP A 5 -5.44 19.76 -8.42
C ASP A 5 -5.98 19.16 -7.10
N LYS A 6 -5.81 19.89 -5.98
CA LYS A 6 -6.24 19.44 -4.65
C LYS A 6 -7.68 18.95 -4.62
N ALA A 7 -8.54 19.54 -5.44
CA ALA A 7 -9.94 19.11 -5.57
C ALA A 7 -10.06 17.71 -6.21
N LYS A 8 -9.29 17.44 -7.26
CA LYS A 8 -9.24 16.10 -7.89
C LYS A 8 -8.68 15.05 -6.95
N GLN A 9 -7.65 15.40 -6.18
CA GLN A 9 -7.08 14.50 -5.19
C GLN A 9 -8.08 14.18 -4.07
N ALA A 10 -8.82 15.18 -3.57
CA ALA A 10 -9.86 14.98 -2.58
C ALA A 10 -11.00 14.09 -3.12
N ALA A 11 -11.42 14.31 -4.37
CA ALA A 11 -12.43 13.47 -5.03
C ALA A 11 -11.97 12.02 -5.19
N LEU A 12 -10.70 11.79 -5.58
CA LEU A 12 -10.14 10.45 -5.68
C LEU A 12 -10.10 9.74 -4.33
N VAL A 13 -9.67 10.43 -3.27
CA VAL A 13 -9.67 9.89 -1.91
C VAL A 13 -11.08 9.50 -1.47
N ALA A 14 -12.08 10.35 -1.73
CA ALA A 14 -13.47 10.05 -1.42
C ALA A 14 -13.99 8.84 -2.21
N ALA A 15 -13.67 8.75 -3.50
CA ALA A 15 -14.03 7.61 -4.34
C ALA A 15 -13.41 6.29 -3.83
N VAL A 16 -12.12 6.33 -3.45
CA VAL A 16 -11.43 5.16 -2.87
C VAL A 16 -12.09 4.73 -1.56
N LYS A 17 -12.37 5.66 -0.64
CA LYS A 17 -13.07 5.35 0.62
C LYS A 17 -14.45 4.74 0.37
N THR A 18 -15.21 5.28 -0.56
CA THR A 18 -16.52 4.76 -0.94
C THR A 18 -16.40 3.35 -1.52
N GLY A 19 -15.42 3.12 -2.40
CA GLY A 19 -15.12 1.81 -2.96
C GLY A 19 -14.75 0.78 -1.89
N LEU A 20 -13.91 1.16 -0.93
CA LEU A 20 -13.55 0.29 0.20
C LEU A 20 -14.78 -0.08 1.04
N GLY A 21 -15.64 0.88 1.38
CA GLY A 21 -16.89 0.61 2.09
C GLY A 21 -17.86 -0.28 1.31
N TYR A 22 -17.83 -0.24 -0.02
CA TYR A 22 -18.58 -1.18 -0.86
C TYR A 22 -18.00 -2.59 -0.80
N LEU A 23 -16.67 -2.71 -0.83
CA LEU A 23 -15.98 -4.01 -0.75
C LEU A 23 -16.20 -4.70 0.60
N GLU A 24 -16.31 -3.94 1.69
CA GLU A 24 -16.52 -4.48 3.04
C GLU A 24 -17.83 -5.27 3.21
N LYS A 25 -18.85 -4.97 2.40
CA LYS A 25 -20.16 -5.63 2.49
C LYS A 25 -20.12 -7.09 2.03
N ASP A 26 -19.39 -7.38 0.98
CA ASP A 26 -19.17 -8.70 0.42
C ASP A 26 -17.94 -8.68 -0.49
N PRO A 27 -16.74 -8.93 0.06
CA PRO A 27 -15.50 -8.85 -0.70
C PRO A 27 -15.47 -9.79 -1.91
N GLU A 28 -15.97 -11.02 -1.77
CA GLU A 28 -15.94 -12.02 -2.84
C GLU A 28 -16.71 -11.57 -4.08
N VAL A 29 -17.88 -10.99 -3.86
CA VAL A 29 -18.77 -10.54 -4.93
C VAL A 29 -18.39 -9.16 -5.44
N ASN A 30 -17.95 -8.28 -4.55
CA ASN A 30 -17.79 -6.87 -4.87
C ASN A 30 -16.40 -6.52 -5.44
N ILE A 31 -15.35 -7.30 -5.13
CA ILE A 31 -14.03 -7.06 -5.73
C ILE A 31 -14.05 -7.23 -7.25
N PRO A 32 -14.58 -8.33 -7.82
CA PRO A 32 -14.68 -8.45 -9.27
C PRO A 32 -15.46 -7.31 -9.93
N LYS A 33 -16.60 -6.94 -9.36
CA LYS A 33 -17.43 -5.84 -9.88
C LYS A 33 -16.72 -4.48 -9.85
N LEU A 34 -15.99 -4.21 -8.76
CA LEU A 34 -15.21 -2.98 -8.66
C LEU A 34 -14.06 -2.97 -9.68
N MET A 35 -13.40 -4.10 -9.90
CA MET A 35 -12.34 -4.23 -10.92
C MET A 35 -12.87 -3.96 -12.32
N GLU A 36 -14.05 -4.48 -12.66
CA GLU A 36 -14.71 -4.19 -13.94
C GLU A 36 -15.05 -2.71 -14.09
N LEU A 37 -15.48 -2.07 -12.99
CA LEU A 37 -15.76 -0.63 -12.98
C LEU A 37 -14.49 0.18 -13.18
N VAL A 38 -13.41 -0.16 -12.46
CA VAL A 38 -12.10 0.52 -12.58
C VAL A 38 -11.60 0.45 -14.03
N ASP A 39 -11.72 -0.69 -14.70
CA ASP A 39 -11.28 -0.87 -16.09
C ASP A 39 -11.97 0.03 -17.11
N LYS A 40 -13.21 0.46 -16.80
CA LYS A 40 -13.95 1.37 -17.69
C LYS A 40 -13.48 2.83 -17.60
N PHE A 41 -12.89 3.21 -16.46
CA PHE A 41 -12.53 4.62 -16.19
C PHE A 41 -11.02 4.87 -16.13
N VAL A 42 -10.23 3.82 -16.08
CA VAL A 42 -8.78 3.92 -15.97
C VAL A 42 -8.14 3.84 -17.34
N PRO A 43 -7.19 4.73 -17.68
CA PRO A 43 -6.46 4.66 -18.94
C PRO A 43 -5.79 3.31 -19.18
N ASP A 44 -5.70 2.91 -20.45
CA ASP A 44 -5.00 1.69 -20.85
C ASP A 44 -3.54 1.72 -20.35
N GLY A 45 -3.06 0.57 -19.87
CA GLY A 45 -1.71 0.41 -19.34
C GLY A 45 -1.49 0.92 -17.90
N TRP A 46 -2.40 1.72 -17.34
CA TRP A 46 -2.23 2.25 -15.99
C TRP A 46 -2.41 1.15 -14.93
N TYR A 47 -1.32 0.84 -14.22
CA TYR A 47 -1.26 -0.25 -13.23
C TYR A 47 -1.83 -1.59 -13.76
N GLU A 48 -1.67 -1.88 -15.05
CA GLU A 48 -2.28 -3.05 -15.68
C GLU A 48 -1.77 -4.37 -15.08
N SER A 49 -0.48 -4.47 -14.81
CA SER A 49 0.11 -5.67 -14.18
C SER A 49 -0.45 -5.92 -12.79
N GLN A 50 -0.62 -4.88 -11.99
CA GLN A 50 -1.18 -4.95 -10.64
C GLN A 50 -2.68 -5.32 -10.68
N ARG A 51 -3.44 -4.72 -11.61
CA ARG A 51 -4.85 -5.06 -11.81
C ARG A 51 -5.02 -6.52 -12.25
N ASN A 52 -4.17 -6.99 -13.14
CA ASN A 52 -4.18 -8.39 -13.58
C ASN A 52 -3.77 -9.35 -12.45
N ALA A 53 -2.80 -8.98 -11.62
CA ALA A 53 -2.44 -9.77 -10.45
C ALA A 53 -3.62 -9.94 -9.48
N ILE A 54 -4.38 -8.86 -9.22
CA ILE A 54 -5.60 -8.92 -8.37
C ILE A 54 -6.66 -9.82 -9.02
N ARG A 55 -6.92 -9.68 -10.33
CA ARG A 55 -7.88 -10.55 -11.04
C ARG A 55 -7.51 -12.02 -10.94
N ASN A 56 -6.24 -12.34 -11.21
CA ASN A 56 -5.74 -13.70 -11.13
C ASN A 56 -5.87 -14.27 -9.70
N ALA A 57 -5.56 -13.43 -8.71
CA ALA A 57 -5.71 -13.81 -7.30
C ALA A 57 -7.16 -14.15 -6.94
N ILE A 58 -8.12 -13.35 -7.43
CA ILE A 58 -9.56 -13.56 -7.14
C ILE A 58 -10.13 -14.75 -7.89
N GLN A 59 -9.68 -15.00 -9.13
CA GLN A 59 -10.14 -16.14 -9.92
C GLN A 59 -9.69 -17.49 -9.36
N ASN A 60 -8.52 -17.54 -8.72
CA ASN A 60 -7.99 -18.73 -8.09
C ASN A 60 -8.26 -18.73 -6.58
N LYS A 61 -9.42 -19.25 -6.19
CA LYS A 61 -9.86 -19.32 -4.78
C LYS A 61 -8.96 -20.13 -3.87
N ASP A 62 -8.17 -21.04 -4.40
CA ASP A 62 -7.21 -21.86 -3.64
C ASP A 62 -5.89 -21.13 -3.40
N SER A 63 -5.65 -20.02 -4.09
CA SER A 63 -4.40 -19.27 -3.97
C SER A 63 -4.24 -18.61 -2.59
N ASN A 64 -2.99 -18.51 -2.14
CA ASN A 64 -2.68 -17.79 -0.89
C ASN A 64 -3.01 -16.30 -0.99
N TRP A 65 -2.95 -15.72 -2.19
CA TRP A 65 -3.33 -14.32 -2.42
C TRP A 65 -4.83 -14.09 -2.22
N TYR A 66 -5.68 -14.98 -2.72
CA TYR A 66 -7.12 -14.92 -2.48
C TYR A 66 -7.44 -14.99 -0.98
N LYS A 67 -6.85 -15.96 -0.29
CA LYS A 67 -7.03 -16.14 1.16
C LYS A 67 -6.54 -14.92 1.94
N LEU A 68 -5.41 -14.31 1.52
CA LEU A 68 -4.88 -13.09 2.14
C LEU A 68 -5.84 -11.91 1.94
N ILE A 69 -6.34 -11.71 0.73
CA ILE A 69 -7.30 -10.64 0.43
C ILE A 69 -8.54 -10.77 1.32
N LEU A 70 -9.11 -11.96 1.44
CA LEU A 70 -10.28 -12.17 2.31
C LEU A 70 -9.95 -11.94 3.79
N ARG A 71 -8.79 -12.40 4.26
CA ARG A 71 -8.37 -12.17 5.65
C ARG A 71 -8.20 -10.70 6.03
N ILE A 72 -7.86 -9.83 5.08
CA ILE A 72 -7.83 -8.39 5.35
C ILE A 72 -9.21 -7.89 5.79
N TYR A 73 -10.28 -8.45 5.24
CA TYR A 73 -11.66 -8.07 5.60
C TYR A 73 -12.14 -8.68 6.92
N GLU A 74 -11.45 -9.69 7.45
CA GLU A 74 -11.71 -10.26 8.77
C GLU A 74 -11.05 -9.45 9.90
N LEU A 75 -10.14 -8.52 9.58
CA LEU A 75 -9.48 -7.65 10.55
C LEU A 75 -10.50 -6.71 11.21
N ASP A 76 -10.16 -6.26 12.42
CA ASP A 76 -10.89 -5.17 13.08
C ASP A 76 -11.08 -3.98 12.13
N PRO A 77 -12.28 -3.37 12.08
CA PRO A 77 -12.57 -2.27 11.18
C PRO A 77 -11.60 -1.09 11.29
N GLY A 78 -11.13 -0.74 12.49
CA GLY A 78 -10.18 0.33 12.70
C GLY A 78 -8.78 0.00 12.15
N VAL A 79 -8.35 -1.24 12.32
CA VAL A 79 -7.08 -1.74 11.75
C VAL A 79 -7.16 -1.71 10.21
N ARG A 80 -8.26 -2.18 9.66
CA ARG A 80 -8.49 -2.18 8.21
C ARG A 80 -8.54 -0.76 7.63
N GLU A 81 -9.26 0.16 8.27
CA GLU A 81 -9.31 1.56 7.86
C GLU A 81 -7.92 2.20 7.91
N ALA A 82 -7.15 1.97 8.97
CA ALA A 82 -5.79 2.46 9.11
C ALA A 82 -4.87 1.91 8.01
N PHE A 83 -4.95 0.61 7.70
CA PHE A 83 -4.18 -0.01 6.63
C PHE A 83 -4.50 0.63 5.27
N PHE A 84 -5.75 0.69 4.88
CA PHE A 84 -6.14 1.26 3.59
C PHE A 84 -5.84 2.76 3.49
N THR A 85 -6.08 3.51 4.55
CA THR A 85 -5.78 4.95 4.59
C THR A 85 -4.29 5.20 4.44
N ASN A 86 -3.45 4.48 5.16
CA ASN A 86 -2.02 4.73 5.13
C ASN A 86 -1.35 4.13 3.90
N PHE A 87 -1.66 2.89 3.54
CA PHE A 87 -0.99 2.23 2.42
C PHE A 87 -1.55 2.65 1.06
N ILE A 88 -2.87 2.66 0.88
CA ILE A 88 -3.46 2.98 -0.42
C ILE A 88 -3.56 4.50 -0.62
N ILE A 89 -4.15 5.22 0.33
CA ILE A 89 -4.42 6.65 0.13
C ILE A 89 -3.15 7.48 0.36
N ASN A 90 -2.52 7.36 1.52
CA ASN A 90 -1.41 8.24 1.87
C ASN A 90 -0.11 7.85 1.15
N ALA A 91 0.31 6.58 1.19
CA ALA A 91 1.54 6.15 0.55
C ALA A 91 1.42 6.06 -0.98
N SER A 92 0.39 5.33 -1.51
CA SER A 92 0.34 5.06 -2.95
C SER A 92 -0.26 6.20 -3.76
N LEU A 93 -1.33 6.87 -3.32
CA LEU A 93 -1.98 7.91 -4.12
C LEU A 93 -1.39 9.30 -3.89
N LYS A 94 -1.31 9.74 -2.61
CA LYS A 94 -0.77 11.05 -2.28
C LYS A 94 0.75 11.07 -2.29
N GLY A 95 1.35 10.05 -1.68
CA GLY A 95 2.79 9.94 -1.52
C GLY A 95 3.52 9.84 -2.84
N SER A 96 3.01 9.06 -3.81
CA SER A 96 3.64 8.94 -5.12
C SER A 96 3.70 10.28 -5.88
N ALA A 97 2.63 11.08 -5.79
CA ALA A 97 2.61 12.39 -6.44
C ALA A 97 3.62 13.36 -5.79
N LEU A 98 3.68 13.37 -4.46
CA LEU A 98 4.65 14.19 -3.72
C LEU A 98 6.10 13.74 -3.95
N GLN A 99 6.31 12.42 -4.01
CA GLN A 99 7.61 11.83 -4.30
C GLN A 99 8.14 12.26 -5.67
N GLU A 100 7.29 12.20 -6.71
CA GLU A 100 7.66 12.62 -8.07
C GLU A 100 8.00 14.12 -8.12
N GLU A 101 7.17 14.98 -7.51
CA GLU A 101 7.42 16.41 -7.41
C GLU A 101 8.74 16.72 -6.70
N THR A 102 8.95 16.09 -5.53
CA THR A 102 10.18 16.30 -4.74
C THR A 102 11.42 15.82 -5.49
N ALA A 103 11.31 14.69 -6.21
CA ALA A 103 12.40 14.15 -7.02
C ALA A 103 12.78 15.11 -8.18
N GLU A 104 11.78 15.69 -8.85
CA GLU A 104 11.98 16.68 -9.91
C GLU A 104 12.60 17.97 -9.36
N GLU A 105 12.07 18.52 -8.27
CA GLU A 105 12.55 19.76 -7.66
C GLU A 105 14.00 19.66 -7.17
N ASN A 106 14.38 18.52 -6.63
CA ASN A 106 15.71 18.32 -6.03
C ASN A 106 16.68 17.54 -6.93
N ASN A 107 16.24 17.14 -8.13
CA ASN A 107 17.01 16.32 -9.07
C ASN A 107 17.64 15.09 -8.40
N CYS A 108 16.85 14.39 -7.59
CA CYS A 108 17.29 13.21 -6.86
C CYS A 108 16.21 12.12 -6.85
N ASN A 109 16.60 10.88 -6.54
CA ASN A 109 15.65 9.82 -6.32
C ASN A 109 15.11 9.89 -4.89
N VAL A 110 13.78 9.96 -4.74
CA VAL A 110 13.11 9.94 -3.44
C VAL A 110 12.62 8.52 -3.17
N PRO A 111 13.07 7.83 -2.11
CA PRO A 111 12.62 6.48 -1.81
C PRO A 111 11.13 6.48 -1.41
N TRP A 112 10.39 5.48 -1.89
CA TRP A 112 8.97 5.31 -1.52
C TRP A 112 8.79 4.70 -0.13
N ALA A 113 9.82 4.06 0.41
CA ALA A 113 9.84 3.49 1.74
C ALA A 113 11.26 3.56 2.31
N ILE A 114 11.35 3.76 3.62
CA ILE A 114 12.59 3.75 4.39
C ILE A 114 12.43 2.70 5.48
N LEU A 115 13.38 1.76 5.54
CA LEU A 115 13.50 0.82 6.65
C LEU A 115 14.48 1.40 7.67
N LEU A 116 14.00 1.55 8.90
CA LEU A 116 14.81 2.04 10.00
C LEU A 116 14.98 0.94 11.06
N ASP A 117 16.21 0.63 11.39
CA ASP A 117 16.56 -0.24 12.49
C ASP A 117 17.02 0.62 13.68
N PRO A 118 16.14 0.94 14.63
CA PRO A 118 16.44 1.90 15.68
C PRO A 118 17.45 1.36 16.71
N THR A 119 17.66 0.05 16.75
CA THR A 119 18.59 -0.59 17.69
C THR A 119 19.14 -1.90 17.15
N SER A 120 20.39 -2.19 17.45
CA SER A 120 20.99 -3.51 17.25
C SER A 120 20.80 -4.45 18.45
N ALA A 121 20.17 -3.99 19.53
CA ALA A 121 19.91 -4.76 20.75
C ALA A 121 18.76 -5.76 20.55
N CYS A 122 18.98 -6.78 19.74
CA CYS A 122 18.01 -7.84 19.48
C CYS A 122 18.27 -9.03 20.39
N ASN A 123 17.22 -9.61 20.97
CA ASN A 123 17.27 -10.81 21.79
C ASN A 123 16.96 -12.11 21.02
N LEU A 124 16.87 -12.04 19.69
CA LEU A 124 16.61 -13.18 18.82
C LEU A 124 17.88 -13.60 18.07
N HIS A 125 17.92 -14.86 17.66
CA HIS A 125 18.97 -15.46 16.85
C HIS A 125 18.37 -16.07 15.58
N CYS A 126 17.80 -15.21 14.73
CA CYS A 126 17.16 -15.67 13.49
C CYS A 126 18.21 -16.17 12.50
N THR A 127 17.97 -17.33 11.88
CA THR A 127 18.84 -17.86 10.82
C THR A 127 18.89 -16.90 9.64
N GLY A 128 20.10 -16.49 9.23
CA GLY A 128 20.30 -15.57 8.12
C GLY A 128 20.00 -14.11 8.46
N CYS A 129 19.92 -13.74 9.72
CA CYS A 129 19.73 -12.36 10.14
C CYS A 129 21.02 -11.56 9.92
N TRP A 130 20.97 -10.58 9.04
CA TRP A 130 22.10 -9.67 8.75
C TRP A 130 22.48 -8.80 9.95
N ALA A 131 21.51 -8.46 10.83
CA ALA A 131 21.75 -7.63 12.01
C ALA A 131 22.41 -8.38 13.17
N ALA A 132 22.46 -9.71 13.15
CA ALA A 132 23.03 -10.51 14.24
C ALA A 132 24.54 -10.32 14.43
N GLU A 133 25.25 -9.80 13.42
CA GLU A 133 26.70 -9.59 13.43
C GLU A 133 27.13 -8.24 14.02
N TYR A 134 26.20 -7.29 14.17
CA TYR A 134 26.53 -5.91 14.61
C TYR A 134 26.68 -5.73 16.13
N GLY A 135 26.32 -6.75 16.92
CA GLY A 135 26.33 -6.67 18.37
C GLY A 135 25.24 -5.70 18.91
N HIS A 136 25.28 -5.43 20.23
CA HIS A 136 24.21 -4.67 20.91
C HIS A 136 24.58 -3.20 21.19
N LYS A 137 25.41 -2.58 20.35
CA LYS A 137 26.04 -1.27 20.65
C LYS A 137 25.47 -0.12 19.84
N LEU A 138 24.73 -0.42 18.75
CA LEU A 138 24.22 0.60 17.86
C LEU A 138 22.77 0.93 18.24
N ASN A 139 22.51 2.16 18.60
CA ASN A 139 21.19 2.65 18.90
C ASN A 139 21.06 4.06 18.31
N LEU A 140 19.89 4.33 17.72
CA LEU A 140 19.47 5.70 17.41
C LEU A 140 18.93 6.33 18.69
N ASP A 141 19.30 7.56 18.98
CA ASP A 141 18.65 8.33 20.02
C ASP A 141 17.38 9.01 19.48
N PHE A 142 16.63 9.66 20.37
CA PHE A 142 15.35 10.26 20.00
C PHE A 142 15.52 11.49 19.08
N ASP A 143 16.69 12.13 19.09
CA ASP A 143 16.97 13.36 18.34
C ASP A 143 17.67 13.11 17.00
N THR A 144 18.01 11.84 16.69
CA THR A 144 18.54 11.40 15.40
C THR A 144 17.46 11.21 14.36
#